data_b29c90487bf9ffc1b4a43b84465cb6fb
#
_entry.id   b29c90487bf9ffc1b4a43b84465cb6fb
#
_cell.length_a   1.000
_cell.length_b   1.000
_cell.length_c   1.000
_cell.angle_alpha   90.00
_cell.angle_beta   90.00
_cell.angle_gamma   90.00
#
_symmetry.space_group_name_H-M   'P 1'
#
loop_
_entity.id
_entity.type
_entity.pdbx_description
1 polymer ?
#
loop_
_entity_poly.entity_id
_entity_poly.type
_entity_poly.pdbx_seq_one_letter_code
_entity_poly.pdbx_strand_id
1 'polypeptide(L)' 'MKNTMLEYSKSILEKVSFDPELFQKELKKALNILSPEEVSELIQWCSMKFRCELPVVA' A
#
# COMPACT_ATOMS: atom_id res chain seq x y z
N MET A 1 14.77 0.96 12.47
CA MET A 1 14.58 1.00 11.87
C MET A 1 14.67 0.19 10.83
N LYS A 2 14.38 -0.62 10.44
CA LYS A 2 14.42 -1.43 9.53
C LYS A 2 13.29 -1.24 8.71
N ASN A 3 12.94 -1.73 7.76
CA ASN A 3 11.81 -1.65 6.99
C ASN A 3 11.51 -0.29 6.59
N THR A 4 12.38 0.48 6.30
CA THR A 4 12.14 1.83 5.95
C THR A 4 11.34 1.94 4.67
N MET A 5 11.56 1.06 3.69
CA MET A 5 10.80 1.15 2.46
C MET A 5 9.33 0.85 2.69
N LEU A 6 9.07 -0.13 3.50
CA LEU A 6 7.70 -0.50 3.80
C LEU A 6 7.01 0.63 4.54
N GLU A 7 7.68 1.19 5.52
CA GLU A 7 7.12 2.28 6.29
C GLU A 7 6.88 3.49 5.41
N TYR A 8 7.81 3.75 4.54
CA TYR A 8 7.70 4.88 3.63
C TYR A 8 6.49 4.68 2.72
N SER A 9 6.32 3.48 2.21
CA SER A 9 5.20 3.17 1.35
C SER A 9 3.88 3.36 2.08
N LYS A 10 3.82 2.91 3.31
CA LYS A 10 2.60 3.05 4.09
C LYS A 10 2.27 4.53 4.27
N SER A 11 3.29 5.31 4.52
CA SER A 11 3.10 6.73 4.74
C SER A 11 2.54 7.40 3.50
N ILE A 12 3.09 7.07 2.35
CA ILE A 12 2.64 7.66 1.12
C ILE A 12 1.21 7.25 0.82
N LEU A 13 0.91 5.98 1.02
CA LEU A 13 -0.44 5.50 0.74
C LEU A 13 -1.46 6.18 1.61
N GLU A 14 -1.09 6.45 2.84
CA GLU A 14 -2.00 7.14 3.71
C GLU A 14 -2.27 8.55 3.21
N LYS A 15 -1.27 9.20 2.71
CA LYS A 15 -1.43 10.55 2.24
C LYS A 15 -2.27 10.63 0.98
N VAL A 16 -2.18 9.62 0.13
CA VAL A 16 -2.96 9.66 -1.10
C VAL A 16 -4.22 8.83 -1.00
N SER A 17 -4.62 8.45 0.18
CA SER A 17 -5.79 7.59 0.33
C SER A 17 -7.06 8.29 -0.13
N PHE A 18 -7.04 9.61 -0.16
CA PHE A 18 -8.22 10.32 -0.59
C PHE A 18 -8.34 10.35 -2.12
N ASP A 19 -7.32 9.92 -2.82
CA ASP A 19 -7.33 9.95 -4.27
C ASP A 19 -7.12 8.53 -4.79
N PRO A 20 -8.16 7.84 -5.21
CA PRO A 20 -8.04 6.45 -5.63
C PRO A 20 -7.05 6.23 -6.75
N GLU A 21 -7.00 7.14 -7.68
CA GLU A 21 -6.09 6.99 -8.79
C GLU A 21 -4.65 7.07 -8.32
N LEU A 22 -4.37 8.05 -7.52
CA LEU A 22 -3.02 8.23 -7.01
C LEU A 22 -2.67 7.08 -6.09
N PHE A 23 -3.63 6.63 -5.31
CA PHE A 23 -3.41 5.52 -4.39
C PHE A 23 -2.95 4.29 -5.18
N GLN A 24 -3.64 3.96 -6.23
CA GLN A 24 -3.30 2.81 -7.03
C GLN A 24 -1.95 2.96 -7.68
N LYS A 25 -1.65 4.14 -8.14
CA LYS A 25 -0.38 4.37 -8.76
C LYS A 25 0.75 4.16 -7.77
N GLU A 26 0.63 4.71 -6.59
CA GLU A 26 1.66 4.57 -5.58
C GLU A 26 1.76 3.13 -5.09
N LEU A 27 0.63 2.47 -4.98
CA LEU A 27 0.61 1.09 -4.55
C LEU A 27 1.37 0.23 -5.54
N LYS A 28 1.12 0.43 -6.82
CA LYS A 28 1.79 -0.32 -7.83
C LYS A 28 3.28 -0.11 -7.75
N LYS A 29 3.72 1.09 -7.56
CA LYS A 29 5.12 1.39 -7.44
C LYS A 29 5.70 0.65 -6.25
N ALA A 30 5.02 0.66 -5.14
CA ALA A 30 5.50 0.00 -3.95
C ALA A 30 5.64 -1.50 -4.17
N LEU A 31 4.67 -2.07 -4.85
CA LEU A 31 4.71 -3.50 -5.10
C LEU A 31 5.91 -3.89 -5.95
N ASN A 32 6.40 -2.96 -6.71
CA ASN A 32 7.54 -3.24 -7.55
C ASN A 32 8.85 -3.12 -6.79
N ILE A 33 8.90 -2.28 -5.79
CA ILE A 33 10.12 -2.11 -5.06
C ILE A 33 10.23 -3.01 -3.87
N LEU A 34 9.16 -3.36 -3.26
CA LEU A 34 9.21 -4.14 -2.02
C LEU A 34 9.43 -5.61 -2.32
N SER A 35 9.98 -6.30 -1.37
CA SER A 35 10.18 -7.72 -1.53
C SER A 35 8.85 -8.44 -1.34
N PRO A 36 8.75 -9.69 -1.73
CA PRO A 36 7.47 -10.41 -1.63
C PRO A 36 6.90 -10.42 -0.22
N GLU A 37 7.76 -10.52 0.76
CA GLU A 37 7.29 -10.55 2.12
C GLU A 37 6.72 -9.21 2.52
N GLU A 38 7.38 -8.16 2.11
CA GLU A 38 6.91 -6.83 2.42
C GLU A 38 5.64 -6.51 1.66
N VAL A 39 5.54 -7.02 0.45
CA VAL A 39 4.34 -6.82 -0.35
C VAL A 39 3.15 -7.44 0.38
N SER A 40 3.35 -8.62 0.91
CA SER A 40 2.29 -9.30 1.62
C SER A 40 1.84 -8.48 2.83
N GLU A 41 2.79 -7.96 3.56
CA GLU A 41 2.49 -7.15 4.71
C GLU A 41 1.75 -5.88 4.31
N LEU A 42 2.19 -5.26 3.25
CA LEU A 42 1.59 -4.03 2.81
C LEU A 42 0.14 -4.27 2.39
N ILE A 43 -0.11 -5.34 1.69
CA ILE A 43 -1.45 -5.67 1.25
C ILE A 43 -2.36 -5.94 2.43
N GLN A 44 -1.87 -6.66 3.42
CA GLN A 44 -2.63 -6.91 4.60
C GLN A 44 -2.95 -5.62 5.32
N TRP A 45 -1.98 -4.75 5.42
CA TRP A 45 -2.17 -3.47 6.09
C TRP A 45 -3.22 -2.64 5.36
N CYS A 46 -3.16 -2.62 4.03
CA CYS A 46 -4.13 -1.88 3.25
C CYS A 46 -5.52 -2.46 3.45
N SER A 47 -5.60 -3.75 3.47
CA SER A 47 -6.87 -4.41 3.64
C SER A 47 -7.52 -4.05 4.96
N MET A 48 -6.71 -3.98 6.00
CA MET A 48 -7.25 -3.65 7.29
C MET A 48 -7.59 -2.18 7.40
N LYS A 49 -6.77 -1.36 6.86
CA LYS A 49 -6.99 0.06 7.00
C LYS A 49 -8.03 0.60 6.03
N PHE A 50 -8.02 0.11 4.81
CA PHE A 50 -8.95 0.62 3.82
C PHE A 50 -9.84 -0.47 3.28
N ARG A 51 -10.25 -1.37 4.15
CA ARG A 51 -11.02 -2.49 3.70
C ARG A 51 -12.13 -2.13 2.78
N CYS A 52 -12.82 -1.16 2.97
CA CYS A 52 -13.94 -0.87 2.12
C CYS A 52 -13.54 -0.19 0.85
N GLU A 53 -12.41 0.36 0.84
CA GLU A 53 -12.04 1.10 -0.29
C GLU A 53 -11.35 0.31 -1.33
N LEU A 54 -10.80 -0.77 -1.01
CA LEU A 54 -10.06 -1.53 -1.98
C LEU A 54 -10.94 -2.11 -3.02
N PRO A 55 -10.65 -1.89 -4.20
CA PRO A 55 -11.48 -2.36 -5.27
C PRO A 55 -11.20 -3.74 -5.47
N VAL A 56 -11.13 -4.43 -4.74
CA VAL A 56 -10.86 -5.71 -4.86
C VAL A 56 -11.66 -6.39 -5.47
N VAL A 57 -12.17 -6.49 -5.99
CA VAL A 57 -12.83 -7.19 -6.57
C VAL A 57 -13.09 -8.25 -6.47
N ALA A 58 -13.23 -8.66 -6.27
CA ALA A 58 -13.54 -9.81 -6.13
C ALA A 58 -14.10 -10.15 -6.75
#